data_e32c6b60915d043f1c07ca88c85854b2
#
_entry.id   e32c6b60915d043f1c07ca88c85854b2
#
_cell.length_a   1.000
_cell.length_b   1.000
_cell.length_c   1.000
_cell.angle_alpha   90.00
_cell.angle_beta   90.00
_cell.angle_gamma   90.00
#
_symmetry.space_group_name_H-M   'P 1'
#
loop_
_entity.id
_entity.type
_entity.pdbx_description
1 polymer ?
#
loop_
_entity_poly.entity_id
_entity_poly.type
_entity_poly.pdbx_seq_one_letter_code
_entity_poly.pdbx_strand_id
1 'polypeptide(L)' 'GSYVDAVPPVFEGRPMAFRAFDVNGMLRNAALAQPGEADAKIRGLFAQPEIAYIHAHNAAYGCFAARIERN' A
#
# COMPACT_ATOMS: atom_id res chain seq x y z
N GLY A 1 -2.00 -11.33 -5.30
CA GLY A 1 -0.82 -11.14 -6.10
C GLY A 1 0.00 -9.94 -5.70
N SER A 2 1.12 -9.76 -6.35
CA SER A 2 2.00 -8.63 -6.11
C SER A 2 1.90 -7.63 -7.26
N TYR A 3 2.01 -6.36 -6.92
CA TYR A 3 2.02 -5.27 -7.89
C TYR A 3 3.28 -4.45 -7.67
N VAL A 4 3.80 -3.85 -8.74
CA VAL A 4 5.05 -3.09 -8.70
C VAL A 4 4.71 -1.62 -8.89
N ASP A 5 4.72 -0.87 -7.78
CA ASP A 5 4.56 0.58 -7.77
C ASP A 5 3.37 1.06 -8.61
N ALA A 6 2.28 0.28 -8.58
CA ALA A 6 1.08 0.58 -9.35
C ALA A 6 -0.16 0.26 -8.53
N VAL A 7 -1.24 0.96 -8.79
CA VAL A 7 -2.52 0.76 -8.10
C VAL A 7 -3.27 -0.39 -8.77
N PRO A 8 -3.53 -1.49 -8.04
CA PRO A 8 -4.39 -2.53 -8.60
C PRO A 8 -5.81 -1.99 -8.83
N PRO A 9 -6.47 -2.36 -9.94
CA PRO A 9 -7.83 -1.86 -10.20
C PRO A 9 -8.82 -2.14 -9.09
N VAL A 10 -8.64 -3.23 -8.34
CA VAL A 10 -9.53 -3.60 -7.25
C VAL A 10 -9.56 -2.55 -6.12
N PHE A 11 -8.55 -1.67 -6.03
CA PHE A 11 -8.48 -0.65 -4.99
C PHE A 11 -9.36 0.56 -5.32
N GLU A 12 -9.73 0.75 -6.56
CA GLU A 12 -10.56 1.88 -6.94
C GLU A 12 -11.96 1.71 -6.38
N GLY A 13 -12.52 2.78 -5.84
CA GLY A 13 -13.84 2.78 -5.27
C GLY A 13 -13.93 2.22 -3.86
N ARG A 14 -12.81 1.87 -3.23
CA ARG A 14 -12.77 1.33 -1.87
C ARG A 14 -11.76 2.06 -1.01
N PRO A 15 -12.09 2.32 0.27
CA PRO A 15 -11.07 2.80 1.19
C PRO A 15 -10.09 1.67 1.49
N MET A 16 -8.79 2.01 1.48
CA MET A 16 -7.71 1.04 1.70
C MET A 16 -6.80 1.50 2.82
N ALA A 17 -6.22 0.54 3.52
CA ALA A 17 -5.17 0.79 4.50
C ALA A 17 -3.87 0.20 3.97
N PHE A 18 -2.80 0.98 4.03
CA PHE A 18 -1.49 0.56 3.58
C PHE A 18 -0.54 0.50 4.76
N ARG A 19 0.22 -0.57 4.86
CA ARG A 19 1.29 -0.73 5.83
C ARG A 19 2.60 -0.90 5.08
N ALA A 20 3.57 -0.04 5.40
CA ALA A 20 4.84 0.01 4.68
C ALA A 20 5.96 -0.57 5.55
N PHE A 21 6.73 -1.46 4.98
CA PHE A 21 7.75 -2.23 5.68
C PHE A 21 9.13 -2.02 5.06
N ASP A 22 10.16 -2.15 5.88
CA ASP A 22 11.54 -2.11 5.41
C ASP A 22 12.02 -3.50 4.98
N VAL A 23 13.28 -3.60 4.57
CA VAL A 23 13.85 -4.88 4.07
C VAL A 23 13.87 -5.97 5.15
N ASN A 24 13.82 -5.59 6.42
CA ASN A 24 13.81 -6.54 7.53
C ASN A 24 12.39 -6.93 7.95
N GLY A 25 11.38 -6.45 7.25
CA GLY A 25 9.99 -6.75 7.57
C GLY A 25 9.42 -5.94 8.71
N MET A 26 10.09 -4.86 9.10
CA MET A 26 9.63 -3.99 10.19
C MET A 26 8.69 -2.92 9.64
N LEU A 27 7.58 -2.71 10.34
CA LEU A 27 6.62 -1.66 9.99
C LEU A 27 7.27 -0.29 10.20
N ARG A 28 7.29 0.51 9.14
CA ARG A 28 7.90 1.85 9.17
C ARG A 28 6.88 2.97 9.06
N ASN A 29 5.80 2.74 8.34
CA ASN A 29 4.80 3.77 8.13
C ASN A 29 3.48 3.13 7.73
N ALA A 30 2.42 3.90 7.79
CA ALA A 30 1.10 3.44 7.39
C ALA A 30 0.30 4.64 6.85
N ALA A 31 -0.68 4.35 6.02
CA ALA A 31 -1.55 5.38 5.46
C ALA A 31 -2.93 4.81 5.17
N LEU A 32 -3.94 5.67 5.28
CA LEU A 32 -5.29 5.36 4.84
C LEU A 32 -5.55 6.11 3.54
N ALA A 33 -6.20 5.45 2.60
CA ALA A 33 -6.56 6.03 1.31
C ALA A 33 -8.07 5.92 1.12
N GLN A 34 -8.70 7.05 0.85
CA GLN A 34 -10.10 7.06 0.43
C GLN A 34 -10.17 6.62 -1.04
N PRO A 35 -11.38 6.28 -1.53
CA PRO A 35 -11.53 5.97 -2.96
C PRO A 35 -10.89 7.05 -3.83
N GLY A 36 -10.04 6.62 -4.77
CA GLY A 36 -9.33 7.53 -5.66
C GLY A 36 -7.99 8.04 -5.15
N GLU A 37 -7.62 7.75 -3.90
CA GLU A 37 -6.37 8.24 -3.31
C GLU A 37 -5.25 7.20 -3.25
N ALA A 38 -5.53 5.96 -3.64
CA ALA A 38 -4.59 4.85 -3.43
C ALA A 38 -3.25 5.11 -4.12
N ASP A 39 -3.26 5.57 -5.37
CA ASP A 39 -2.02 5.81 -6.10
C ASP A 39 -1.15 6.84 -5.39
N ALA A 40 -1.73 7.96 -4.98
CA ALA A 40 -0.97 9.02 -4.31
C ALA A 40 -0.37 8.54 -2.99
N LYS A 41 -1.12 7.74 -2.23
CA LYS A 41 -0.64 7.23 -0.94
C LYS A 41 0.50 6.23 -1.14
N ILE A 42 0.37 5.33 -2.13
CA ILE A 42 1.44 4.36 -2.45
C ILE A 42 2.71 5.10 -2.88
N ARG A 43 2.59 6.07 -3.75
CA ARG A 43 3.74 6.85 -4.22
C ARG A 43 4.39 7.63 -3.07
N GLY A 44 3.58 8.18 -2.17
CA GLY A 44 4.08 8.89 -1.00
C GLY A 44 4.86 7.99 -0.06
N LEU A 45 4.38 6.76 0.16
CA LEU A 45 5.10 5.79 1.00
C LEU A 45 6.42 5.38 0.35
N PHE A 46 6.41 5.08 -0.95
CA PHE A 46 7.63 4.70 -1.66
C PHE A 46 8.60 5.85 -1.89
N ALA A 47 8.18 7.10 -1.66
CA ALA A 47 9.11 8.23 -1.67
C ALA A 47 10.13 8.13 -0.52
N GLN A 48 9.83 7.34 0.51
CA GLN A 48 10.74 7.08 1.62
C GLN A 48 11.66 5.93 1.24
N PRO A 49 13.00 6.15 1.15
CA PRO A 49 13.93 5.12 0.64
C PRO A 49 13.95 3.83 1.46
N GLU A 50 13.64 3.90 2.75
CA GLU A 50 13.66 2.73 3.62
C GLU A 50 12.51 1.78 3.37
N ILE A 51 11.46 2.20 2.68
CA ILE A 51 10.30 1.35 2.41
C ILE A 51 10.63 0.37 1.29
N ALA A 52 10.58 -0.92 1.61
CA ALA A 52 10.87 -1.98 0.65
C ALA A 52 9.60 -2.51 -0.02
N TYR A 53 8.52 -2.62 0.74
CA TYR A 53 7.25 -3.11 0.20
C TYR A 53 6.08 -2.61 1.04
N ILE A 54 4.88 -2.73 0.50
CA ILE A 54 3.65 -2.28 1.13
C ILE A 54 2.65 -3.43 1.13
N HIS A 55 1.95 -3.62 2.24
CA HIS A 55 0.78 -4.49 2.30
C HIS A 55 -0.47 -3.62 2.25
N ALA A 56 -1.36 -3.94 1.32
CA ALA A 56 -2.63 -3.26 1.17
C ALA A 56 -3.74 -4.10 1.78
N HIS A 57 -4.60 -3.47 2.56
CA HIS A 57 -5.73 -4.11 3.23
C HIS A 57 -6.99 -3.34 2.91
N ASN A 58 -8.12 -4.04 2.81
CA ASN A 58 -9.41 -3.39 2.73
C ASN A 58 -9.68 -2.73 4.09
N ALA A 59 -9.84 -1.42 4.12
CA ALA A 59 -9.96 -0.68 5.38
C ALA A 59 -11.21 -1.07 6.16
N ALA A 60 -12.31 -1.39 5.45
CA ALA A 60 -13.58 -1.72 6.11
C ALA A 60 -13.55 -3.06 6.82
N TYR A 61 -12.84 -4.03 6.26
CA TYR A 61 -12.84 -5.41 6.78
C TYR A 61 -11.48 -5.87 7.29
N GLY A 62 -10.43 -5.11 7.07
CA GLY A 62 -9.09 -5.48 7.48
C GLY A 62 -8.48 -6.64 6.70
N CYS A 63 -9.13 -7.10 5.63
CA CYS A 63 -8.65 -8.23 4.86
C CYS A 63 -7.45 -7.84 4.00
N PHE A 64 -6.41 -8.69 4.00
CA PHE A 64 -5.27 -8.50 3.12
C PHE A 64 -5.72 -8.55 1.66
N ALA A 65 -5.31 -7.59 0.87
CA ALA A 65 -5.69 -7.51 -0.53
C ALA A 65 -4.50 -7.74 -1.46
N ALA A 66 -3.34 -7.13 -1.19
CA ALA A 66 -2.20 -7.26 -2.08
C ALA A 66 -0.90 -6.82 -1.40
N ARG A 67 0.20 -7.36 -1.89
CA ARG A 67 1.55 -6.88 -1.59
C ARG A 67 2.02 -6.06 -2.79
N ILE A 68 2.52 -4.86 -2.51
CA ILE A 68 3.00 -3.95 -3.53
C ILE A 68 4.50 -3.79 -3.32
N GLU A 69 5.29 -4.04 -4.36
CA GLU A 69 6.73 -3.95 -4.29
C GLU A 69 7.25 -2.74 -5.02
N ARG A 70 8.43 -2.27 -4.60
CA ARG A 70 9.09 -1.14 -5.24
C ARG A 70 9.50 -1.55 -6.66
N ASN A 71 9.30 -0.61 -7.57
CA ASN A 71 9.68 -0.79 -8.96
C ASN A 71 11.22 -0.76 -9.09
#